data_6cf7212d7012102e67248af7b6154e29
#
_entry.id   6cf7212d7012102e67248af7b6154e29
#
_cell.length_a   1.000
_cell.length_b   1.000
_cell.length_c   1.000
_cell.angle_alpha   90.00
_cell.angle_beta   90.00
_cell.angle_gamma   90.00
#
_symmetry.space_group_name_H-M   'P 1'
#
loop_
_entity.id
_entity.type
_entity.pdbx_description
1 polymer ?
#
loop_
_entity_poly.entity_id
_entity_poly.type
_entity_poly.pdbx_seq_one_letter_code
_entity_poly.pdbx_strand_id
1 'polypeptide(L)'
;MAEPRPPAPPDIGARGRPRRERAARPDWAERFCEVFAATGNVRLAAGAAGVSRDAPYKRVQTSPPFAERWARAREDAIDTLDAEARRRALTGSDTLLMFLLRAHRPGLYRETLRIDIRGEMAKIAGAYGVDVEAALAEAEQIFARAER
;
A
#
# COMPACT_ATOMS: atom_id res chain seq x y z
N MET A 1 39.00 39.09 -68.84
CA MET A 1 38.88 39.72 -67.46
C MET A 1 37.73 39.02 -66.76
N ALA A 2 38.08 38.18 -65.81
CA ALA A 2 37.05 37.43 -65.00
C ALA A 2 36.81 38.24 -63.71
N GLU A 3 35.55 38.56 -63.46
CA GLU A 3 35.12 39.25 -62.23
C GLU A 3 35.40 38.38 -61.00
N PRO A 4 35.91 38.95 -59.91
CA PRO A 4 36.15 38.18 -58.66
C PRO A 4 34.80 37.82 -58.03
N ARG A 5 34.70 36.51 -57.71
CA ARG A 5 33.58 35.91 -56.98
C ARG A 5 33.39 36.56 -55.62
N PRO A 6 32.17 36.97 -55.25
CA PRO A 6 31.94 37.53 -53.91
C PRO A 6 32.27 36.54 -52.81
N PRO A 7 32.75 37.03 -51.64
CA PRO A 7 33.08 36.14 -50.53
C PRO A 7 31.83 35.42 -50.01
N ALA A 8 32.02 34.15 -49.65
CA ALA A 8 30.96 33.32 -49.05
C ALA A 8 30.45 34.00 -47.76
N PRO A 9 29.10 33.94 -47.49
CA PRO A 9 28.56 34.46 -46.23
C PRO A 9 29.17 33.70 -45.05
N PRO A 10 29.37 34.38 -43.91
CA PRO A 10 29.92 33.72 -42.70
C PRO A 10 28.98 32.58 -42.27
N ASP A 11 29.59 31.45 -41.98
CA ASP A 11 28.93 30.32 -41.38
C ASP A 11 28.35 30.73 -40.00
N ILE A 12 27.05 31.07 -39.98
CA ILE A 12 26.28 31.23 -38.72
C ILE A 12 26.03 29.85 -38.18
N GLY A 13 27.11 29.20 -37.68
CA GLY A 13 27.03 27.98 -36.93
C GLY A 13 25.87 28.08 -35.94
N ALA A 14 24.99 27.08 -36.01
CA ALA A 14 23.86 26.94 -35.13
C ALA A 14 24.33 27.19 -33.68
N ARG A 15 24.07 28.37 -33.17
CA ARG A 15 24.28 28.70 -31.76
C ARG A 15 23.38 27.77 -30.98
N GLY A 16 23.94 26.65 -30.58
CA GLY A 16 23.32 25.76 -29.60
C GLY A 16 22.89 26.67 -28.45
N ARG A 17 21.60 26.81 -28.25
CA ARG A 17 21.09 27.47 -27.06
C ARG A 17 21.82 26.82 -25.88
N PRO A 18 22.44 27.60 -24.98
CA PRO A 18 23.07 27.03 -23.81
C PRO A 18 22.06 26.13 -23.17
N ARG A 19 22.41 24.85 -23.03
CA ARG A 19 21.63 23.88 -22.28
C ARG A 19 21.51 24.51 -20.90
N ARG A 20 20.37 25.18 -20.65
CA ARG A 20 20.06 25.72 -19.32
C ARG A 20 20.33 24.54 -18.41
N GLU A 21 21.37 24.65 -17.59
CA GLU A 21 21.56 23.75 -16.45
C GLU A 21 20.18 23.69 -15.80
N ARG A 22 19.51 22.55 -15.99
CA ARG A 22 18.30 22.28 -15.26
C ARG A 22 18.79 22.25 -13.81
N ALA A 23 18.58 23.36 -13.10
CA ALA A 23 18.68 23.35 -11.66
C ALA A 23 18.02 22.07 -11.23
N ALA A 24 18.77 21.20 -10.54
CA ALA A 24 18.29 19.87 -10.18
C ALA A 24 16.92 20.07 -9.53
N ARG A 25 15.86 19.68 -10.25
CA ARG A 25 14.52 19.76 -9.67
C ARG A 25 14.63 18.96 -8.40
N PRO A 26 14.26 19.53 -7.25
CA PRO A 26 14.27 18.78 -6.00
C PRO A 26 13.64 17.42 -6.28
N ASP A 27 14.34 16.35 -5.85
CA ASP A 27 13.91 15.02 -6.21
C ASP A 27 12.46 14.86 -5.74
N TRP A 28 11.54 14.79 -6.70
CA TRP A 28 10.11 14.67 -6.43
C TRP A 28 9.81 13.52 -5.44
N ALA A 29 10.72 12.54 -5.34
CA ALA A 29 10.61 11.39 -4.47
C ALA A 29 10.60 11.78 -2.98
N GLU A 30 11.39 12.77 -2.58
CA GLU A 30 11.41 13.28 -1.22
C GLU A 30 10.06 13.91 -0.87
N ARG A 31 9.61 14.84 -1.71
CA ARG A 31 8.31 15.49 -1.52
C ARG A 31 7.14 14.50 -1.55
N PHE A 32 7.22 13.49 -2.41
CA PHE A 32 6.23 12.41 -2.45
C PHE A 32 6.17 11.66 -1.13
N CYS A 33 7.33 11.20 -0.60
CA CYS A 33 7.38 10.45 0.65
C CYS A 33 6.91 11.27 1.86
N GLU A 34 7.27 12.55 1.95
CA GLU A 34 6.79 13.45 3.01
C GLU A 34 5.26 13.54 3.04
N VAL A 35 4.65 13.87 1.90
CA VAL A 35 3.19 14.02 1.81
C VAL A 35 2.50 12.66 1.99
N PHE A 36 3.11 11.59 1.52
CA PHE A 36 2.56 10.25 1.70
C PHE A 36 2.59 9.81 3.17
N ALA A 37 3.68 10.04 3.89
CA ALA A 37 3.79 9.79 5.32
C ALA A 37 2.69 10.52 6.13
N ALA A 38 2.40 11.77 5.75
CA ALA A 38 1.38 12.56 6.42
C ALA A 38 -0.07 12.18 6.07
N THR A 39 -0.31 11.60 4.87
CA THR A 39 -1.69 11.44 4.35
C THR A 39 -2.08 9.99 4.04
N GLY A 40 -1.11 9.09 3.89
CA GLY A 40 -1.31 7.73 3.39
C GLY A 40 -1.87 7.65 1.96
N ASN A 41 -1.95 8.79 1.24
CA ASN A 41 -2.67 8.89 -0.03
C ASN A 41 -1.73 9.12 -1.21
N VAL A 42 -1.53 8.08 -2.04
CA VAL A 42 -0.65 8.12 -3.23
C VAL A 42 -1.05 9.23 -4.20
N ARG A 43 -2.35 9.48 -4.40
CA ARG A 43 -2.83 10.48 -5.35
C ARG A 43 -2.46 11.90 -4.90
N LEU A 44 -2.68 12.20 -3.61
CA LEU A 44 -2.32 13.49 -3.03
C LEU A 44 -0.80 13.70 -3.05
N ALA A 45 -0.04 12.69 -2.64
CA ALA A 45 1.42 12.74 -2.62
C ALA A 45 2.02 12.93 -4.02
N ALA A 46 1.54 12.19 -5.02
CA ALA A 46 1.98 12.35 -6.41
C ALA A 46 1.64 13.74 -6.97
N GLY A 47 0.42 14.24 -6.70
CA GLY A 47 0.02 15.59 -7.07
C GLY A 47 0.90 16.67 -6.44
N ALA A 48 1.19 16.57 -5.14
CA ALA A 48 2.07 17.49 -4.42
C ALA A 48 3.54 17.45 -4.91
N ALA A 49 3.98 16.29 -5.37
CA ALA A 49 5.29 16.06 -5.96
C ALA A 49 5.37 16.46 -7.46
N GLY A 50 4.24 16.82 -8.10
CA GLY A 50 4.17 17.22 -9.50
C GLY A 50 4.41 16.06 -10.48
N VAL A 51 4.04 14.82 -10.09
CA VAL A 51 4.20 13.63 -10.92
C VAL A 51 2.87 12.89 -11.11
N SER A 52 2.82 12.00 -12.10
CA SER A 52 1.65 11.13 -12.30
C SER A 52 1.53 10.11 -11.17
N ARG A 53 0.32 9.60 -10.92
CA ARG A 53 0.05 8.56 -9.93
C ARG A 53 0.90 7.30 -10.13
N ASP A 54 1.23 6.98 -11.37
CA ASP A 54 2.00 5.76 -11.71
C ASP A 54 3.51 5.93 -11.55
N ALA A 55 4.01 7.17 -11.48
CA ALA A 55 5.43 7.45 -11.38
C ALA A 55 6.10 6.82 -10.14
N PRO A 56 5.49 6.86 -8.94
CA PRO A 56 6.04 6.19 -7.75
C PRO A 56 6.16 4.68 -7.94
N TYR A 57 5.15 4.03 -8.50
CA TYR A 57 5.15 2.56 -8.72
C TYR A 57 6.24 2.13 -9.70
N LYS A 58 6.44 2.89 -10.78
CA LYS A 58 7.54 2.64 -11.73
C LYS A 58 8.90 2.84 -11.08
N ARG A 59 9.05 3.87 -10.24
CA ARG A 59 10.32 4.16 -9.58
C ARG A 59 10.69 3.13 -8.53
N VAL A 60 9.74 2.54 -7.82
CA VAL A 60 9.98 1.41 -6.89
C VAL A 60 10.69 0.26 -7.60
N GLN A 61 10.29 -0.06 -8.83
CA GLN A 61 10.87 -1.16 -9.60
C GLN A 61 12.33 -0.90 -10.05
N THR A 62 12.73 0.37 -10.13
CA THR A 62 14.03 0.77 -10.68
C THR A 62 14.98 1.38 -9.66
N SER A 63 14.51 1.72 -8.45
CA SER A 63 15.28 2.42 -7.42
C SER A 63 15.07 1.82 -6.04
N PRO A 64 15.92 0.89 -5.59
CA PRO A 64 15.88 0.33 -4.24
C PRO A 64 15.87 1.40 -3.13
N PRO A 65 16.68 2.48 -3.20
CA PRO A 65 16.64 3.52 -2.17
C PRO A 65 15.29 4.24 -2.07
N PHE A 66 14.58 4.38 -3.19
CA PHE A 66 13.22 4.94 -3.18
C PHE A 66 12.21 3.95 -2.60
N ALA A 67 12.33 2.67 -2.93
CA ALA A 67 11.48 1.61 -2.38
C ALA A 67 11.55 1.58 -0.84
N GLU A 68 12.75 1.61 -0.28
CA GLU A 68 12.96 1.66 1.17
C GLU A 68 12.37 2.93 1.80
N ARG A 69 12.57 4.08 1.17
CA ARG A 69 12.04 5.36 1.65
C ARG A 69 10.51 5.38 1.63
N TRP A 70 9.90 4.86 0.58
CA TRP A 70 8.44 4.75 0.50
C TRP A 70 7.89 3.73 1.49
N ALA A 71 8.59 2.62 1.73
CA ALA A 71 8.20 1.67 2.77
C ALA A 71 8.16 2.33 4.15
N ARG A 72 9.21 3.09 4.53
CA ARG A 72 9.21 3.87 5.79
C ARG A 72 8.06 4.88 5.85
N ALA A 73 7.85 5.65 4.79
CA ALA A 73 6.74 6.60 4.74
C ALA A 73 5.36 5.92 4.90
N ARG A 74 5.24 4.64 4.51
CA ARG A 74 4.02 3.85 4.72
C ARG A 74 3.83 3.51 6.19
N GLU A 75 4.90 3.09 6.87
CA GLU A 75 4.85 2.83 8.32
C GLU A 75 4.50 4.12 9.08
N ASP A 76 5.14 5.25 8.76
CA ASP A 76 4.83 6.55 9.38
C ASP A 76 3.34 6.94 9.20
N ALA A 77 2.77 6.69 8.03
CA ALA A 77 1.35 6.96 7.75
C ALA A 77 0.42 6.04 8.57
N ILE A 78 0.79 4.78 8.77
CA ILE A 78 0.04 3.82 9.57
C ILE A 78 0.12 4.22 11.05
N ASP A 79 1.30 4.56 11.56
CA ASP A 79 1.51 5.01 12.93
C ASP A 79 0.68 6.25 13.25
N THR A 80 0.63 7.21 12.32
CA THR A 80 -0.22 8.40 12.45
C THR A 80 -1.70 8.05 12.55
N LEU A 81 -2.18 7.11 11.73
CA LEU A 81 -3.56 6.64 11.76
C LEU A 81 -3.88 5.88 13.05
N ASP A 82 -2.96 5.02 13.52
CA ASP A 82 -3.11 4.27 14.76
C ASP A 82 -3.15 5.21 15.98
N ALA A 83 -2.28 6.21 16.02
CA ALA A 83 -2.29 7.24 17.07
C ALA A 83 -3.62 7.99 17.13
N GLU A 84 -4.18 8.37 15.98
CA GLU A 84 -5.48 9.04 15.91
C GLU A 84 -6.63 8.10 16.31
N ALA A 85 -6.59 6.83 15.91
CA ALA A 85 -7.58 5.83 16.33
C ALA A 85 -7.55 5.63 17.84
N ARG A 86 -6.38 5.52 18.46
CA ARG A 86 -6.19 5.44 19.92
C ARG A 86 -6.73 6.68 20.61
N ARG A 87 -6.38 7.86 20.11
CA ARG A 87 -6.89 9.13 20.69
C ARG A 87 -8.41 9.16 20.68
N ARG A 88 -9.06 8.81 19.56
CA ARG A 88 -10.54 8.79 19.45
C ARG A 88 -11.16 7.72 20.34
N ALA A 89 -10.56 6.55 20.44
CA ALA A 89 -11.02 5.49 21.34
C ALA A 89 -11.06 5.98 22.80
N LEU A 90 -10.02 6.68 23.25
CA LEU A 90 -9.91 7.19 24.63
C LEU A 90 -10.80 8.40 24.87
N THR A 91 -11.17 9.16 23.84
CA THR A 91 -12.01 10.37 23.96
C THR A 91 -13.50 10.11 23.74
N GLY A 92 -13.95 8.86 23.57
CA GLY A 92 -15.36 8.51 23.59
C GLY A 92 -15.87 7.70 22.38
N SER A 93 -14.99 7.01 21.64
CA SER A 93 -15.45 6.08 20.60
C SER A 93 -15.38 4.64 21.08
N ASP A 94 -16.47 4.14 21.66
CA ASP A 94 -16.58 2.75 22.14
C ASP A 94 -16.30 1.72 21.03
N THR A 95 -16.73 2.02 19.80
CA THR A 95 -16.47 1.15 18.65
C THR A 95 -14.97 1.01 18.36
N LEU A 96 -14.21 2.13 18.36
CA LEU A 96 -12.77 2.08 18.17
C LEU A 96 -12.08 1.44 19.35
N LEU A 97 -12.54 1.71 20.59
CA LEU A 97 -11.99 1.09 21.79
C LEU A 97 -12.14 -0.44 21.74
N MET A 98 -13.33 -0.93 21.42
CA MET A 98 -13.59 -2.36 21.25
C MET A 98 -12.75 -2.98 20.11
N PHE A 99 -12.61 -2.28 19.00
CA PHE A 99 -11.77 -2.73 17.88
C PHE A 99 -10.31 -2.88 18.30
N LEU A 100 -9.73 -1.86 18.95
CA LEU A 100 -8.34 -1.88 19.41
C LEU A 100 -8.11 -2.95 20.49
N LEU A 101 -9.02 -3.12 21.44
CA LEU A 101 -8.94 -4.16 22.47
C LEU A 101 -8.97 -5.57 21.85
N ARG A 102 -9.83 -5.80 20.86
CA ARG A 102 -9.88 -7.08 20.13
C ARG A 102 -8.62 -7.34 19.31
N ALA A 103 -8.03 -6.29 18.72
CA ALA A 103 -6.79 -6.39 17.95
C ALA A 103 -5.57 -6.70 18.83
N HIS A 104 -5.43 -5.98 19.97
CA HIS A 104 -4.26 -6.10 20.84
C HIS A 104 -4.34 -7.25 21.84
N ARG A 105 -5.53 -7.65 22.27
CA ARG A 105 -5.74 -8.75 23.23
C ARG A 105 -6.86 -9.70 22.77
N PRO A 106 -6.66 -10.38 21.66
CA PRO A 106 -7.68 -11.27 21.07
C PRO A 106 -8.13 -12.38 22.03
N GLY A 107 -7.24 -12.88 22.88
CA GLY A 107 -7.58 -13.92 23.86
C GLY A 107 -8.60 -13.48 24.93
N LEU A 108 -8.72 -12.17 25.19
CA LEU A 108 -9.66 -11.65 26.19
C LEU A 108 -10.92 -11.05 25.55
N TYR A 109 -10.81 -10.39 24.38
CA TYR A 109 -11.86 -9.58 23.81
C TYR A 109 -12.39 -10.07 22.44
N ARG A 110 -11.79 -11.09 21.85
CA ARG A 110 -12.33 -11.70 20.64
C ARG A 110 -13.57 -12.49 21.04
N GLU A 111 -14.69 -12.20 20.43
CA GLU A 111 -15.84 -13.11 20.49
C GLU A 111 -15.38 -14.43 19.89
N THR A 112 -15.21 -15.44 20.74
CA THR A 112 -15.04 -16.81 20.29
C THR A 112 -16.43 -17.25 19.83
N LEU A 113 -16.72 -17.09 18.53
CA LEU A 113 -17.81 -17.84 17.93
C LEU A 113 -17.43 -19.31 18.10
N ARG A 114 -17.81 -19.93 19.19
CA ARG A 114 -17.88 -21.39 19.27
C ARG A 114 -19.08 -21.76 18.41
N ILE A 115 -18.88 -21.89 17.12
CA ILE A 115 -19.81 -22.62 16.28
C ILE A 115 -19.78 -24.02 16.86
N ASP A 116 -20.83 -24.41 17.52
CA ASP A 116 -21.01 -25.79 17.92
C ASP A 116 -21.30 -26.61 16.64
N ILE A 117 -20.18 -26.85 15.90
CA ILE A 117 -20.22 -27.58 14.63
C ILE A 117 -20.86 -28.97 14.86
N ARG A 118 -20.64 -29.61 16.03
CA ARG A 118 -21.27 -30.87 16.37
C ARG A 118 -22.78 -30.75 16.51
N GLY A 119 -23.24 -29.74 17.21
CA GLY A 119 -24.68 -29.48 17.38
C GLY A 119 -25.39 -29.15 16.07
N GLU A 120 -24.79 -28.32 15.23
CA GLU A 120 -25.36 -28.02 13.91
C GLU A 120 -25.29 -29.20 12.95
N MET A 121 -24.18 -29.96 12.92
CA MET A 121 -24.08 -31.18 12.13
C MET A 121 -25.04 -32.28 12.62
N ALA A 122 -25.27 -32.43 13.93
CA ALA A 122 -26.26 -33.37 14.46
C ALA A 122 -27.69 -33.03 14.00
N LYS A 123 -28.04 -31.74 13.94
CA LYS A 123 -29.35 -31.32 13.41
C LYS A 123 -29.51 -31.65 11.93
N ILE A 124 -28.48 -31.35 11.14
CA ILE A 124 -28.47 -31.61 9.69
C ILE A 124 -28.49 -33.09 9.43
N ALA A 125 -27.66 -33.88 10.10
CA ALA A 125 -27.59 -35.31 9.94
C ALA A 125 -28.90 -36.02 10.35
N GLY A 126 -29.54 -35.56 11.43
CA GLY A 126 -30.86 -36.05 11.83
C GLY A 126 -31.95 -35.78 10.79
N ALA A 127 -31.87 -34.64 10.07
CA ALA A 127 -32.80 -34.31 8.99
C ALA A 127 -32.61 -35.15 7.72
N TYR A 128 -31.38 -35.58 7.45
CA TYR A 128 -31.03 -36.32 6.22
C TYR A 128 -30.67 -37.80 6.44
N GLY A 129 -30.75 -38.30 7.67
CA GLY A 129 -30.44 -39.70 8.01
C GLY A 129 -28.95 -40.06 7.84
N VAL A 130 -28.05 -39.09 8.01
CA VAL A 130 -26.59 -39.25 7.87
C VAL A 130 -25.97 -39.52 9.24
N ASP A 131 -25.01 -40.46 9.31
CA ASP A 131 -24.24 -40.68 10.54
C ASP A 131 -23.27 -39.53 10.80
N VAL A 132 -23.49 -38.82 11.90
CA VAL A 132 -22.69 -37.62 12.30
C VAL A 132 -21.24 -37.98 12.56
N GLU A 133 -20.96 -39.09 13.18
CA GLU A 133 -19.59 -39.53 13.52
C GLU A 133 -18.78 -39.85 12.25
N ALA A 134 -19.42 -40.52 11.28
CA ALA A 134 -18.79 -40.77 9.99
C ALA A 134 -18.50 -39.48 9.21
N ALA A 135 -19.43 -38.51 9.20
CA ALA A 135 -19.26 -37.25 8.52
C ALA A 135 -18.15 -36.35 9.18
N LEU A 136 -18.05 -36.38 10.51
CA LEU A 136 -16.98 -35.67 11.23
C LEU A 136 -15.61 -36.27 10.96
N ALA A 137 -15.49 -37.62 10.97
CA ALA A 137 -14.24 -38.32 10.67
C ALA A 137 -13.75 -38.01 9.23
N GLU A 138 -14.68 -37.93 8.27
CA GLU A 138 -14.35 -37.59 6.89
C GLU A 138 -13.88 -36.13 6.76
N ALA A 139 -14.55 -35.20 7.46
CA ALA A 139 -14.14 -33.78 7.50
C ALA A 139 -12.74 -33.63 8.10
N GLU A 140 -12.43 -34.30 9.20
CA GLU A 140 -11.09 -34.25 9.82
C GLU A 140 -10.01 -34.78 8.86
N GLN A 141 -10.30 -35.82 8.08
CA GLN A 141 -9.37 -36.32 7.07
C GLN A 141 -9.12 -35.33 5.93
N ILE A 142 -10.16 -34.62 5.52
CA ILE A 142 -10.04 -33.56 4.46
C ILE A 142 -9.17 -32.43 4.96
N PHE A 143 -9.39 -31.92 6.18
CA PHE A 143 -8.57 -30.87 6.77
C PHE A 143 -7.11 -31.28 6.95
N ALA A 144 -6.86 -32.51 7.46
CA ALA A 144 -5.50 -33.02 7.60
C ALA A 144 -4.74 -33.18 6.27
N ARG A 145 -5.46 -33.36 5.15
CA ARG A 145 -4.85 -33.36 3.81
C ARG A 145 -4.57 -31.98 3.25
N ALA A 146 -5.37 -30.98 3.62
CA ALA A 146 -5.22 -29.59 3.17
C ALA A 146 -4.07 -28.84 3.87
N GLU A 147 -3.63 -29.32 5.04
CA GLU A 147 -2.51 -28.76 5.81
C GLU A 147 -1.12 -29.33 5.43
N ARG A 148 -1.05 -30.24 4.45
CA ARG A 148 0.20 -30.82 3.92
C ARG A 148 0.58 -30.20 2.58
#